data_fab4d072484cc421031897d21f19bd96
#
_entry.id   fab4d072484cc421031897d21f19bd96
#
_cell.length_a   1.000
_cell.length_b   1.000
_cell.length_c   1.000
_cell.angle_alpha   90.00
_cell.angle_beta   90.00
_cell.angle_gamma   90.00
#
_symmetry.space_group_name_H-M   'P 1'
#
loop_
_entity.id
_entity.type
_entity.pdbx_description
1 polymer ?
#
loop_
_entity_poly.entity_id
_entity_poly.type
_entity_poly.pdbx_seq_one_letter_code
_entity_poly.pdbx_strand_id
1 'polypeptide(L)'
;MTIDEPGYFERLARVESGHWWSRAMWRLASGWLGEAIGGLRGLAALDVGCGAGLSLVRLMGLREVGRVVGLEPDPGALRLARRHRGFEVVRGSALALPFGAGCFDLVTCFDVLQHLPDGGDRLAASEIARVLRPGGLAVVRSNAAGFGPGRSAGGPSYRLGELVEVLAASGLVARRASYANGLPALAQEVRGRLRFLAGPIGRSWRSHPSGGGLRVDVPSPRMNRWMARVAEFERRATDRLGVGLPFGHSTLVLSEKAC
;
A
#
# COMPACT_ATOMS: atom_id res chain seq x y z
N MET A 1 -11.39 -11.80 -8.54
CA MET A 1 -12.23 -10.63 -8.20
C MET A 1 -11.53 -9.43 -8.79
N THR A 2 -12.17 -8.73 -9.69
CA THR A 2 -11.64 -7.55 -10.38
C THR A 2 -12.33 -6.29 -9.85
N ILE A 3 -11.70 -5.12 -10.00
CA ILE A 3 -12.28 -3.82 -9.59
C ILE A 3 -13.65 -3.58 -10.21
N ASP A 4 -13.90 -4.14 -11.41
CA ASP A 4 -15.15 -3.98 -12.15
C ASP A 4 -16.30 -4.89 -11.66
N GLU A 5 -16.03 -5.81 -10.71
CA GLU A 5 -17.08 -6.69 -10.18
C GLU A 5 -18.03 -5.96 -9.22
N PRO A 6 -19.36 -6.12 -9.35
CA PRO A 6 -20.32 -5.55 -8.41
C PRO A 6 -20.00 -5.92 -6.96
N GLY A 7 -20.00 -4.94 -6.06
CA GLY A 7 -19.74 -5.15 -4.64
C GLY A 7 -18.26 -5.40 -4.30
N TYR A 8 -17.33 -5.11 -5.22
CA TYR A 8 -15.89 -5.22 -4.96
C TYR A 8 -15.47 -4.41 -3.74
N PHE A 9 -15.79 -3.12 -3.69
CA PHE A 9 -15.36 -2.23 -2.62
C PHE A 9 -16.01 -2.55 -1.27
N GLU A 10 -17.25 -3.03 -1.24
CA GLU A 10 -17.89 -3.49 -0.01
C GLU A 10 -17.21 -4.74 0.57
N ARG A 11 -16.80 -5.66 -0.30
CA ARG A 11 -16.03 -6.83 0.12
C ARG A 11 -14.64 -6.45 0.56
N LEU A 12 -13.96 -5.58 -0.20
CA LEU A 12 -12.63 -5.07 0.13
C LEU A 12 -12.62 -4.40 1.50
N ALA A 13 -13.57 -3.49 1.76
CA ALA A 13 -13.68 -2.78 3.04
C ALA A 13 -13.84 -3.74 4.23
N ARG A 14 -14.68 -4.79 4.08
CA ARG A 14 -14.83 -5.83 5.12
C ARG A 14 -13.53 -6.58 5.38
N VAL A 15 -12.80 -6.88 4.35
CA VAL A 15 -11.55 -7.61 4.45
C VAL A 15 -10.46 -6.73 5.04
N GLU A 16 -10.27 -5.53 4.55
CA GLU A 16 -9.24 -4.59 5.01
C GLU A 16 -9.35 -4.28 6.50
N SER A 17 -10.58 -4.17 7.03
CA SER A 17 -10.80 -3.91 8.45
C SER A 17 -10.35 -5.08 9.34
N GLY A 18 -10.52 -6.32 8.88
CA GLY A 18 -10.25 -7.55 9.64
C GLY A 18 -8.93 -8.26 9.32
N HIS A 19 -8.37 -8.05 8.14
CA HIS A 19 -7.24 -8.83 7.64
C HIS A 19 -5.92 -8.41 8.31
N TRP A 20 -5.13 -9.40 8.74
CA TRP A 20 -3.83 -9.18 9.38
C TRP A 20 -2.89 -8.32 8.54
N TRP A 21 -2.87 -8.54 7.22
CA TRP A 21 -1.99 -7.86 6.29
C TRP A 21 -2.27 -6.34 6.23
N SER A 22 -3.53 -5.93 6.08
CA SER A 22 -3.90 -4.52 6.05
C SER A 22 -3.50 -3.79 7.35
N ARG A 23 -3.69 -4.46 8.50
CA ARG A 23 -3.27 -3.92 9.80
C ARG A 23 -1.75 -3.85 9.95
N ALA A 24 -1.04 -4.88 9.48
CA ALA A 24 0.42 -4.92 9.55
C ALA A 24 1.04 -3.82 8.68
N MET A 25 0.56 -3.64 7.45
CA MET A 25 1.03 -2.60 6.55
C MET A 25 0.80 -1.20 7.12
N TRP A 26 -0.38 -0.97 7.70
CA TRP A 26 -0.64 0.30 8.36
C TRP A 26 0.28 0.54 9.57
N ARG A 27 0.51 -0.47 10.42
CA ARG A 27 1.43 -0.34 11.56
C ARG A 27 2.85 -0.01 11.13
N LEU A 28 3.32 -0.62 10.05
CA LEU A 28 4.63 -0.30 9.50
C LEU A 28 4.69 1.15 9.02
N ALA A 29 3.73 1.55 8.18
CA ALA A 29 3.65 2.91 7.64
C ALA A 29 3.47 3.96 8.76
N SER A 30 2.55 3.72 9.71
CA SER A 30 2.30 4.65 10.83
C SER A 30 3.47 4.73 11.82
N GLY A 31 4.24 3.66 11.98
CA GLY A 31 5.49 3.68 12.75
C GLY A 31 6.51 4.64 12.14
N TRP A 32 6.77 4.51 10.84
CA TRP A 32 7.66 5.41 10.12
C TRP A 32 7.17 6.86 10.10
N LEU A 33 5.86 7.05 9.91
CA LEU A 33 5.25 8.38 9.98
C LEU A 33 5.41 8.98 11.37
N GLY A 34 5.09 8.22 12.44
CA GLY A 34 5.19 8.71 13.80
C GLY A 34 6.59 9.19 14.19
N GLU A 35 7.64 8.51 13.68
CA GLU A 35 9.02 8.96 13.84
C GLU A 35 9.30 10.26 13.08
N ALA A 36 8.76 10.39 11.84
CA ALA A 36 9.05 11.51 10.95
C ALA A 36 8.26 12.77 11.27
N ILE A 37 7.00 12.65 11.76
CA ILE A 37 6.12 13.79 12.04
C ILE A 37 5.89 14.02 13.54
N GLY A 38 6.55 13.25 14.40
CA GLY A 38 6.37 13.35 15.85
C GLY A 38 6.62 14.75 16.37
N GLY A 39 5.67 15.29 17.15
CA GLY A 39 5.72 16.66 17.68
C GLY A 39 5.06 17.72 16.80
N LEU A 40 4.82 17.45 15.52
CA LEU A 40 4.06 18.36 14.65
C LEU A 40 2.56 18.35 15.01
N ARG A 41 1.82 19.31 14.51
CA ARG A 41 0.37 19.43 14.72
C ARG A 41 -0.31 20.08 13.51
N GLY A 42 -1.57 19.68 13.31
CA GLY A 42 -2.43 20.31 12.31
C GLY A 42 -2.08 19.97 10.87
N LEU A 43 -1.36 18.88 10.64
CA LEU A 43 -0.92 18.49 9.30
C LEU A 43 -2.10 18.22 8.39
N ALA A 44 -2.00 18.70 7.14
CA ALA A 44 -2.92 18.37 6.06
C ALA A 44 -2.45 17.12 5.32
N ALA A 45 -3.24 16.05 5.35
CA ALA A 45 -2.95 14.78 4.70
C ALA A 45 -3.86 14.53 3.51
N LEU A 46 -3.30 13.97 2.42
CA LEU A 46 -4.01 13.46 1.27
C LEU A 46 -3.80 11.94 1.18
N ASP A 47 -4.87 11.18 0.96
CA ASP A 47 -4.78 9.77 0.60
C ASP A 47 -5.20 9.58 -0.86
N VAL A 48 -4.25 9.22 -1.69
CA VAL A 48 -4.44 8.97 -3.13
C VAL A 48 -4.88 7.54 -3.34
N GLY A 49 -6.10 7.34 -3.88
CA GLY A 49 -6.73 6.03 -4.01
C GLY A 49 -7.28 5.54 -2.67
N CYS A 50 -8.06 6.36 -2.00
CA CYS A 50 -8.55 6.07 -0.64
C CYS A 50 -9.56 4.92 -0.56
N GLY A 51 -10.05 4.40 -1.70
CA GLY A 51 -11.00 3.30 -1.74
C GLY A 51 -12.24 3.57 -0.91
N ALA A 52 -12.59 2.62 -0.03
CA ALA A 52 -13.72 2.74 0.89
C ALA A 52 -13.44 3.59 2.15
N GLY A 53 -12.27 4.22 2.27
CA GLY A 53 -11.96 5.22 3.30
C GLY A 53 -11.33 4.69 4.57
N LEU A 54 -10.90 3.43 4.65
CA LEU A 54 -10.26 2.90 5.86
C LEU A 54 -8.92 3.61 6.18
N SER A 55 -8.13 3.93 5.17
CA SER A 55 -6.89 4.70 5.29
C SER A 55 -7.16 6.11 5.83
N LEU A 56 -8.25 6.76 5.41
CA LEU A 56 -8.65 8.07 5.91
C LEU A 56 -8.96 8.05 7.42
N VAL A 57 -9.71 7.04 7.87
CA VAL A 57 -9.99 6.85 9.30
C VAL A 57 -8.69 6.66 10.10
N ARG A 58 -7.74 5.92 9.53
CA ARG A 58 -6.44 5.67 10.15
C ARG A 58 -5.56 6.91 10.21
N LEU A 59 -5.55 7.73 9.13
CA LEU A 59 -4.85 9.01 9.11
C LEU A 59 -5.42 9.99 10.12
N MET A 60 -6.74 10.12 10.22
CA MET A 60 -7.40 10.93 11.24
C MET A 60 -7.09 10.47 12.67
N GLY A 61 -6.72 9.21 12.85
CA GLY A 61 -6.29 8.67 14.14
C GLY A 61 -4.86 9.10 14.55
N LEU A 62 -4.08 9.71 13.67
CA LEU A 62 -2.79 10.29 14.00
C LEU A 62 -2.99 11.68 14.63
N ARG A 63 -2.51 11.86 15.84
CA ARG A 63 -2.70 13.13 16.61
C ARG A 63 -2.03 14.36 15.97
N GLU A 64 -1.10 14.14 15.07
CA GLU A 64 -0.37 15.15 14.30
C GLU A 64 -1.20 15.67 13.14
N VAL A 65 -2.16 14.89 12.64
CA VAL A 65 -2.99 15.19 11.47
C VAL A 65 -4.22 15.97 11.90
N GLY A 66 -4.44 17.13 11.31
CA GLY A 66 -5.60 17.99 11.57
C GLY A 66 -6.65 17.97 10.47
N ARG A 67 -6.24 17.67 9.24
CA ARG A 67 -7.13 17.57 8.08
C ARG A 67 -6.76 16.37 7.21
N VAL A 68 -7.77 15.62 6.76
CA VAL A 68 -7.58 14.52 5.82
C VAL A 68 -8.50 14.71 4.62
N VAL A 69 -7.93 14.52 3.44
CA VAL A 69 -8.65 14.48 2.16
C VAL A 69 -8.38 13.14 1.49
N GLY A 70 -9.41 12.48 0.98
CA GLY A 70 -9.30 11.28 0.17
C GLY A 70 -9.56 11.58 -1.29
N LEU A 71 -8.78 10.97 -2.19
CA LEU A 71 -9.04 11.00 -3.62
C LEU A 71 -9.27 9.59 -4.14
N GLU A 72 -10.35 9.40 -4.91
CA GLU A 72 -10.73 8.08 -5.45
C GLU A 72 -11.47 8.26 -6.78
N PRO A 73 -11.11 7.55 -7.86
CA PRO A 73 -11.82 7.63 -9.13
C PRO A 73 -13.18 6.92 -9.12
N ASP A 74 -13.34 5.82 -8.37
CA ASP A 74 -14.54 4.99 -8.39
C ASP A 74 -15.68 5.61 -7.56
N PRO A 75 -16.87 5.85 -8.15
CA PRO A 75 -17.99 6.43 -7.43
C PRO A 75 -18.61 5.50 -6.37
N GLY A 76 -18.45 4.17 -6.52
CA GLY A 76 -18.92 3.18 -5.54
C GLY A 76 -18.09 3.22 -4.28
N ALA A 77 -16.76 3.22 -4.43
CA ALA A 77 -15.81 3.40 -3.33
C ALA A 77 -16.03 4.72 -2.60
N LEU A 78 -16.20 5.82 -3.33
CA LEU A 78 -16.49 7.15 -2.74
C LEU A 78 -17.79 7.15 -1.91
N ARG A 79 -18.83 6.46 -2.36
CA ARG A 79 -20.08 6.34 -1.56
C ARG A 79 -19.82 5.62 -0.23
N LEU A 80 -18.94 4.64 -0.20
CA LEU A 80 -18.55 3.95 1.02
C LEU A 80 -17.68 4.85 1.91
N ALA A 81 -16.70 5.52 1.35
CA ALA A 81 -15.84 6.45 2.07
C ALA A 81 -16.64 7.55 2.75
N ARG A 82 -17.65 8.12 2.08
CA ARG A 82 -18.54 9.16 2.63
C ARG A 82 -19.39 8.73 3.83
N ARG A 83 -19.49 7.44 4.11
CA ARG A 83 -20.17 6.94 5.33
C ARG A 83 -19.38 7.21 6.60
N HIS A 84 -18.09 7.39 6.48
CA HIS A 84 -17.23 7.82 7.57
C HIS A 84 -17.30 9.34 7.73
N ARG A 85 -16.97 9.86 8.89
CA ARG A 85 -17.02 11.29 9.20
C ARG A 85 -15.62 11.83 9.54
N GLY A 86 -15.46 13.13 9.44
CA GLY A 86 -14.23 13.80 9.86
C GLY A 86 -13.22 14.08 8.77
N PHE A 87 -13.53 13.74 7.49
CA PHE A 87 -12.67 14.02 6.35
C PHE A 87 -13.48 14.32 5.08
N GLU A 88 -12.81 14.89 4.10
CA GLU A 88 -13.36 15.17 2.78
C GLU A 88 -12.98 14.07 1.78
N VAL A 89 -13.83 13.79 0.80
CA VAL A 89 -13.50 12.88 -0.31
C VAL A 89 -13.83 13.52 -1.65
N VAL A 90 -12.88 13.47 -2.57
CA VAL A 90 -12.93 14.07 -3.88
C VAL A 90 -12.83 12.96 -4.95
N ARG A 91 -13.64 13.06 -5.99
CA ARG A 91 -13.50 12.18 -7.15
C ARG A 91 -12.39 12.71 -8.04
N GLY A 92 -11.40 11.86 -8.35
CA GLY A 92 -10.28 12.25 -9.20
C GLY A 92 -9.35 11.11 -9.51
N SER A 93 -8.37 11.39 -10.36
CA SER A 93 -7.34 10.44 -10.78
C SER A 93 -5.99 10.79 -10.15
N ALA A 94 -5.21 9.77 -9.80
CA ALA A 94 -3.82 9.93 -9.37
C ALA A 94 -2.93 10.54 -10.47
N LEU A 95 -3.35 10.46 -11.73
CA LEU A 95 -2.62 11.02 -12.88
C LEU A 95 -2.78 12.53 -13.04
N ALA A 96 -3.78 13.12 -12.37
CA ALA A 96 -4.07 14.57 -12.39
C ALA A 96 -4.80 14.93 -11.10
N LEU A 97 -4.07 15.27 -10.06
CA LEU A 97 -4.64 15.58 -8.75
C LEU A 97 -5.32 16.96 -8.78
N PRO A 98 -6.61 17.07 -8.41
CA PRO A 98 -7.37 18.32 -8.50
C PRO A 98 -7.05 19.29 -7.33
N PHE A 99 -5.78 19.39 -6.98
CA PHE A 99 -5.31 20.23 -5.88
C PHE A 99 -4.17 21.13 -6.36
N GLY A 100 -4.01 22.28 -5.72
CA GLY A 100 -2.91 23.20 -5.97
C GLY A 100 -1.56 22.62 -5.55
N ALA A 101 -0.47 23.20 -6.02
CA ALA A 101 0.87 22.83 -5.57
C ALA A 101 1.07 23.21 -4.09
N GLY A 102 1.76 22.36 -3.33
CA GLY A 102 2.12 22.63 -1.94
C GLY A 102 0.94 22.71 -0.97
N CYS A 103 -0.15 21.99 -1.22
CA CYS A 103 -1.35 21.99 -0.37
C CYS A 103 -1.27 21.04 0.82
N PHE A 104 -0.42 20.03 0.77
CA PHE A 104 -0.37 18.95 1.75
C PHE A 104 1.01 18.80 2.40
N ASP A 105 1.00 18.42 3.67
CA ASP A 105 2.17 18.08 4.45
C ASP A 105 2.51 16.59 4.34
N LEU A 106 1.48 15.76 4.12
CA LEU A 106 1.57 14.31 4.04
C LEU A 106 0.72 13.77 2.88
N VAL A 107 1.27 12.87 2.08
CA VAL A 107 0.54 12.10 1.08
C VAL A 107 0.73 10.61 1.33
N THR A 108 -0.35 9.84 1.35
CA THR A 108 -0.32 8.37 1.30
C THR A 108 -0.84 7.91 -0.07
N CYS A 109 -0.20 6.85 -0.62
CA CYS A 109 -0.59 6.24 -1.87
C CYS A 109 -0.37 4.71 -1.75
N PHE A 110 -1.42 3.99 -1.38
CA PHE A 110 -1.34 2.56 -1.09
C PHE A 110 -2.06 1.73 -2.14
N ASP A 111 -1.31 0.84 -2.80
CA ASP A 111 -1.82 -0.11 -3.80
C ASP A 111 -2.52 0.56 -5.00
N VAL A 112 -2.07 1.75 -5.41
CA VAL A 112 -2.60 2.50 -6.54
C VAL A 112 -1.74 2.32 -7.79
N LEU A 113 -0.42 2.46 -7.65
CA LEU A 113 0.50 2.52 -8.79
C LEU A 113 0.41 1.29 -9.70
N GLN A 114 0.12 0.13 -9.14
CA GLN A 114 -0.05 -1.13 -9.87
C GLN A 114 -1.31 -1.19 -10.75
N HIS A 115 -2.22 -0.26 -10.59
CA HIS A 115 -3.47 -0.18 -11.36
C HIS A 115 -3.44 0.92 -12.42
N LEU A 116 -2.35 1.69 -12.48
CA LEU A 116 -2.18 2.77 -13.45
C LEU A 116 -1.71 2.21 -14.80
N PRO A 117 -2.01 2.91 -15.92
CA PRO A 117 -1.50 2.55 -17.22
C PRO A 117 0.03 2.70 -17.28
N ASP A 118 0.65 2.17 -18.32
CA ASP A 118 2.10 2.26 -18.53
C ASP A 118 2.57 3.73 -18.46
N GLY A 119 3.59 3.99 -17.62
CA GLY A 119 4.09 5.33 -17.33
C GLY A 119 3.25 6.17 -16.36
N GLY A 120 2.07 5.68 -15.97
CA GLY A 120 1.18 6.38 -15.03
C GLY A 120 1.75 6.51 -13.62
N ASP A 121 2.62 5.60 -13.23
CA ASP A 121 3.34 5.65 -11.96
C ASP A 121 4.24 6.90 -11.83
N ARG A 122 4.95 7.26 -12.90
CA ARG A 122 5.78 8.48 -12.95
C ARG A 122 4.93 9.76 -12.92
N LEU A 123 3.80 9.76 -13.63
CA LEU A 123 2.84 10.87 -13.59
C LEU A 123 2.26 11.02 -12.19
N ALA A 124 1.83 9.93 -11.56
CA ALA A 124 1.31 9.96 -10.19
C ALA A 124 2.38 10.42 -9.19
N ALA A 125 3.62 9.96 -9.32
CA ALA A 125 4.73 10.42 -8.48
C ALA A 125 4.98 11.93 -8.63
N SER A 126 4.95 12.45 -9.85
CA SER A 126 5.07 13.89 -10.13
C SER A 126 3.93 14.70 -9.53
N GLU A 127 2.69 14.21 -9.63
CA GLU A 127 1.52 14.87 -9.02
C GLU A 127 1.58 14.82 -7.48
N ILE A 128 2.00 13.71 -6.88
CA ILE A 128 2.25 13.61 -5.44
C ILE A 128 3.30 14.64 -5.01
N ALA A 129 4.43 14.70 -5.72
CA ALA A 129 5.46 15.69 -5.45
C ALA A 129 4.94 17.13 -5.60
N ARG A 130 4.13 17.41 -6.64
CA ARG A 130 3.57 18.73 -6.88
C ARG A 130 2.69 19.22 -5.74
N VAL A 131 1.79 18.35 -5.25
CA VAL A 131 0.83 18.75 -4.20
C VAL A 131 1.44 18.79 -2.80
N LEU A 132 2.58 18.14 -2.58
CA LEU A 132 3.33 18.23 -1.33
C LEU A 132 4.02 19.60 -1.19
N ARG A 133 4.06 20.11 0.03
CA ARG A 133 4.94 21.22 0.41
C ARG A 133 6.40 20.79 0.35
N PRO A 134 7.36 21.72 0.16
CA PRO A 134 8.77 21.43 0.42
C PRO A 134 8.96 20.85 1.82
N GLY A 135 9.71 19.74 1.95
CA GLY A 135 9.84 19.01 3.21
C GLY A 135 8.64 18.13 3.57
N GLY A 136 7.57 18.15 2.78
CA GLY A 136 6.40 17.26 2.97
C GLY A 136 6.72 15.80 2.66
N LEU A 137 5.97 14.89 3.28
CA LEU A 137 6.24 13.45 3.25
C LEU A 137 5.26 12.69 2.35
N ALA A 138 5.78 11.71 1.62
CA ALA A 138 5.00 10.72 0.89
C ALA A 138 5.26 9.31 1.44
N VAL A 139 4.20 8.54 1.71
CA VAL A 139 4.30 7.11 1.97
C VAL A 139 3.63 6.36 0.83
N VAL A 140 4.44 5.64 0.06
CA VAL A 140 3.98 4.91 -1.12
C VAL A 140 4.17 3.42 -0.90
N ARG A 141 3.12 2.64 -1.16
CA ARG A 141 3.13 1.19 -1.12
C ARG A 141 2.63 0.62 -2.45
N SER A 142 3.28 -0.45 -2.89
CA SER A 142 2.86 -1.21 -4.06
C SER A 142 3.19 -2.69 -3.92
N ASN A 143 2.71 -3.51 -4.84
CA ASN A 143 3.06 -4.91 -4.93
C ASN A 143 4.56 -5.07 -5.21
N ALA A 144 5.21 -6.00 -4.51
CA ALA A 144 6.58 -6.38 -4.80
C ALA A 144 6.67 -7.32 -6.00
N ALA A 145 7.67 -7.13 -6.86
CA ALA A 145 8.07 -8.12 -7.84
C ALA A 145 8.57 -9.38 -7.12
N GLY A 146 8.05 -10.55 -7.49
CA GLY A 146 8.46 -11.83 -6.90
C GLY A 146 9.92 -12.18 -7.17
N PHE A 147 10.39 -13.30 -6.61
CA PHE A 147 11.78 -13.78 -6.71
C PHE A 147 12.24 -14.19 -8.13
N GLY A 148 11.34 -14.27 -9.12
CA GLY A 148 11.64 -14.70 -10.48
C GLY A 148 11.71 -13.56 -11.49
N PRO A 149 12.31 -13.80 -12.69
CA PRO A 149 12.18 -12.90 -13.81
C PRO A 149 10.75 -13.00 -14.36
N GLY A 150 9.90 -12.06 -14.01
CA GLY A 150 8.52 -12.01 -14.51
C GLY A 150 7.67 -11.01 -13.74
N ARG A 151 6.85 -10.28 -14.49
CA ARG A 151 5.81 -9.41 -13.91
C ARG A 151 4.78 -10.31 -13.21
N SER A 152 4.39 -9.94 -12.00
CA SER A 152 3.31 -10.62 -11.28
C SER A 152 2.03 -10.64 -12.13
N ALA A 153 1.26 -11.72 -12.07
CA ALA A 153 0.02 -11.90 -12.85
C ALA A 153 -1.10 -10.91 -12.53
N GLY A 154 -0.86 -9.93 -11.68
CA GLY A 154 -1.85 -8.96 -11.17
C GLY A 154 -1.55 -7.49 -11.48
N GLY A 155 -0.75 -7.19 -12.49
CA GLY A 155 -0.38 -5.80 -12.85
C GLY A 155 1.08 -5.48 -12.55
N PRO A 156 1.52 -4.21 -12.73
CA PRO A 156 2.87 -3.78 -12.42
C PRO A 156 3.23 -4.10 -10.97
N SER A 157 4.38 -4.69 -10.77
CA SER A 157 4.98 -4.94 -9.48
C SER A 157 6.39 -4.37 -9.50
N TYR A 158 6.87 -3.90 -8.36
CA TYR A 158 8.12 -3.16 -8.28
C TYR A 158 9.18 -3.94 -7.51
N ARG A 159 10.40 -3.92 -8.02
CA ARG A 159 11.55 -4.07 -7.14
C ARG A 159 11.68 -2.81 -6.30
N LEU A 160 12.16 -2.94 -5.06
CA LEU A 160 12.25 -1.79 -4.15
C LEU A 160 13.04 -0.62 -4.75
N GLY A 161 14.18 -0.92 -5.42
CA GLY A 161 14.97 0.09 -6.12
C GLY A 161 14.21 0.80 -7.23
N GLU A 162 13.44 0.07 -8.04
CA GLU A 162 12.62 0.65 -9.12
C GLU A 162 11.58 1.64 -8.57
N LEU A 163 10.91 1.30 -7.45
CA LEU A 163 9.96 2.23 -6.83
C LEU A 163 10.67 3.47 -6.27
N VAL A 164 11.84 3.29 -5.64
CA VAL A 164 12.66 4.41 -5.17
C VAL A 164 13.08 5.32 -6.33
N GLU A 165 13.51 4.75 -7.46
CA GLU A 165 13.89 5.52 -8.66
C GLU A 165 12.71 6.30 -9.26
N VAL A 166 11.51 5.68 -9.35
CA VAL A 166 10.29 6.36 -9.83
C VAL A 166 9.97 7.58 -8.96
N LEU A 167 10.07 7.44 -7.63
CA LEU A 167 9.81 8.54 -6.70
C LEU A 167 10.91 9.61 -6.77
N ALA A 168 12.18 9.20 -6.80
CA ALA A 168 13.32 10.12 -6.86
C ALA A 168 13.32 10.97 -8.14
N ALA A 169 12.92 10.41 -9.27
CA ALA A 169 12.78 11.14 -10.53
C ALA A 169 11.77 12.30 -10.46
N SER A 170 10.86 12.28 -9.47
CA SER A 170 9.88 13.34 -9.21
C SER A 170 10.28 14.29 -8.06
N GLY A 171 11.52 14.18 -7.54
CA GLY A 171 12.00 14.99 -6.42
C GLY A 171 11.57 14.50 -5.03
N LEU A 172 11.12 13.24 -4.94
CA LEU A 172 10.76 12.58 -3.68
C LEU A 172 11.96 11.73 -3.21
N VAL A 173 12.75 12.25 -2.30
CA VAL A 173 13.96 11.59 -1.77
C VAL A 173 13.58 10.54 -0.74
N ALA A 174 13.95 9.30 -0.94
CA ALA A 174 13.64 8.21 -0.02
C ALA A 174 14.38 8.40 1.33
N ARG A 175 13.62 8.50 2.41
CA ARG A 175 14.11 8.51 3.79
C ARG A 175 14.20 7.10 4.36
N ARG A 176 13.23 6.27 4.01
CA ARG A 176 13.16 4.86 4.44
C ARG A 176 12.50 4.02 3.35
N ALA A 177 13.06 2.85 3.08
CA ALA A 177 12.54 1.93 2.09
C ALA A 177 12.71 0.49 2.56
N SER A 178 11.68 -0.35 2.37
CA SER A 178 11.72 -1.76 2.77
C SER A 178 10.73 -2.58 1.96
N TYR A 179 11.04 -3.85 1.79
CA TYR A 179 9.98 -4.81 1.55
C TYR A 179 9.20 -5.07 2.84
N ALA A 180 8.03 -5.67 2.72
CA ALA A 180 7.21 -6.09 3.83
C ALA A 180 6.63 -7.47 3.60
N ASN A 181 6.31 -8.18 4.68
CA ASN A 181 5.82 -9.56 4.66
C ASN A 181 6.83 -10.56 4.04
N GLY A 182 8.08 -10.47 4.43
CA GLY A 182 9.16 -11.33 3.94
C GLY A 182 8.99 -12.79 4.35
N LEU A 183 8.70 -13.09 5.62
CA LEU A 183 8.47 -14.48 6.07
C LEU A 183 7.27 -15.15 5.37
N PRO A 184 6.10 -14.49 5.22
CA PRO A 184 5.02 -15.02 4.40
C PRO A 184 5.43 -15.25 2.94
N ALA A 185 6.19 -14.34 2.35
CA ALA A 185 6.69 -14.47 0.98
C ALA A 185 7.63 -15.67 0.84
N LEU A 186 8.58 -15.83 1.76
CA LEU A 186 9.49 -16.98 1.79
C LEU A 186 8.73 -18.30 1.94
N ALA A 187 7.77 -18.36 2.86
CA ALA A 187 6.96 -19.56 3.07
C ALA A 187 6.16 -19.95 1.81
N GLN A 188 5.67 -18.97 1.06
CA GLN A 188 4.96 -19.19 -0.20
C GLN A 188 5.91 -19.70 -1.28
N GLU A 189 7.09 -19.14 -1.41
CA GLU A 189 8.11 -19.55 -2.37
C GLU A 189 8.58 -20.99 -2.11
N VAL A 190 8.94 -21.30 -0.86
CA VAL A 190 9.35 -22.67 -0.45
C VAL A 190 8.23 -23.68 -0.76
N ARG A 191 6.98 -23.34 -0.42
CA ARG A 191 5.84 -24.19 -0.74
C ARG A 191 5.66 -24.41 -2.25
N GLY A 192 5.84 -23.36 -3.04
CA GLY A 192 5.80 -23.42 -4.50
C GLY A 192 6.85 -24.37 -5.06
N ARG A 193 8.09 -24.25 -4.62
CA ARG A 193 9.20 -25.13 -5.04
C ARG A 193 8.98 -26.60 -4.62
N LEU A 194 8.54 -26.82 -3.39
CA LEU A 194 8.23 -28.18 -2.92
C LEU A 194 7.11 -28.83 -3.73
N ARG A 195 6.07 -28.08 -4.09
CA ARG A 195 5.00 -28.59 -4.97
C ARG A 195 5.49 -28.89 -6.38
N PHE A 196 6.40 -28.07 -6.92
CA PHE A 196 7.02 -28.34 -8.22
C PHE A 196 7.84 -29.61 -8.20
N LEU A 197 8.62 -29.84 -7.15
CA LEU A 197 9.44 -31.06 -6.96
C LEU A 197 8.62 -32.32 -6.72
N ALA A 198 7.43 -32.20 -6.11
CA ALA A 198 6.53 -33.35 -5.86
C ALA A 198 5.84 -33.88 -7.12
N GLY A 199 6.04 -33.29 -8.29
CA GLY A 199 5.59 -33.79 -9.59
C GLY A 199 4.05 -33.89 -9.76
N PRO A 200 3.57 -34.71 -10.71
CA PRO A 200 2.15 -34.78 -11.08
C PRO A 200 1.22 -35.31 -9.96
N ILE A 201 1.72 -36.01 -8.97
CA ILE A 201 0.95 -36.52 -7.84
C ILE A 201 0.37 -35.39 -6.97
N GLY A 202 1.00 -34.22 -6.98
CA GLY A 202 0.52 -33.02 -6.27
C GLY A 202 -0.51 -32.17 -7.04
N ARG A 203 -0.83 -32.50 -8.30
CA ARG A 203 -1.70 -31.67 -9.17
C ARG A 203 -3.20 -31.84 -8.96
N SER A 204 -3.62 -32.74 -8.10
CA SER A 204 -5.05 -33.00 -7.85
C SER A 204 -5.78 -31.90 -7.07
N TRP A 205 -5.09 -30.85 -6.63
CA TRP A 205 -5.75 -29.67 -6.09
C TRP A 205 -5.76 -28.56 -7.13
N ARG A 206 -6.94 -28.40 -7.71
CA ARG A 206 -7.29 -27.52 -8.80
C ARG A 206 -6.46 -26.23 -8.81
N SER A 207 -5.60 -26.12 -9.84
CA SER A 207 -5.18 -24.83 -10.38
C SER A 207 -6.44 -24.09 -10.77
N HIS A 208 -6.85 -23.11 -9.99
CA HIS A 208 -7.90 -22.19 -10.42
C HIS A 208 -7.32 -21.34 -11.54
N PRO A 209 -8.08 -21.13 -12.64
CA PRO A 209 -7.63 -20.28 -13.72
C PRO A 209 -7.26 -18.92 -13.15
N SER A 210 -6.13 -18.42 -13.59
CA SER A 210 -5.59 -17.09 -13.34
C SER A 210 -6.45 -16.00 -13.96
N GLY A 211 -7.64 -15.81 -13.41
CA GLY A 211 -8.37 -14.56 -13.55
C GLY A 211 -7.76 -13.59 -12.53
N GLY A 212 -7.18 -12.50 -13.02
CA GLY A 212 -6.40 -11.53 -12.26
C GLY A 212 -7.20 -10.74 -11.23
N GLY A 213 -7.75 -11.38 -10.21
CA GLY A 213 -8.42 -10.76 -9.10
C GLY A 213 -7.86 -11.28 -7.78
N LEU A 214 -7.49 -10.40 -6.88
CA LEU A 214 -7.16 -10.74 -5.51
C LEU A 214 -8.31 -11.53 -4.88
N ARG A 215 -8.08 -12.82 -4.59
CA ARG A 215 -8.95 -13.53 -3.65
C ARG A 215 -8.63 -13.02 -2.26
N VAL A 216 -9.43 -12.07 -1.82
CA VAL A 216 -9.29 -11.49 -0.49
C VAL A 216 -10.27 -12.19 0.42
N ASP A 217 -9.90 -13.38 0.89
CA ASP A 217 -10.63 -14.05 1.95
C ASP A 217 -9.93 -13.79 3.28
N VAL A 218 -10.68 -13.39 4.28
CA VAL A 218 -10.13 -13.25 5.64
C VAL A 218 -9.75 -14.65 6.14
N PRO A 219 -8.50 -14.89 6.50
CA PRO A 219 -8.09 -16.17 7.07
C PRO A 219 -8.88 -16.50 8.33
N SER A 220 -8.91 -17.79 8.71
CA SER A 220 -9.52 -18.18 9.98
C SER A 220 -8.98 -17.31 11.14
N PRO A 221 -9.75 -17.06 12.20
CA PRO A 221 -9.32 -16.18 13.28
C PRO A 221 -7.98 -16.58 13.91
N ARG A 222 -7.68 -17.90 13.98
CA ARG A 222 -6.40 -18.40 14.49
C ARG A 222 -5.26 -18.05 13.55
N MET A 223 -5.42 -18.31 12.26
CA MET A 223 -4.43 -17.99 11.22
C MET A 223 -4.20 -16.48 11.13
N ASN A 224 -5.27 -15.68 11.15
CA ASN A 224 -5.19 -14.24 11.09
C ASN A 224 -4.39 -13.65 12.28
N ARG A 225 -4.59 -14.18 13.49
CA ARG A 225 -3.80 -13.80 14.67
C ARG A 225 -2.34 -14.23 14.56
N TRP A 226 -2.09 -15.45 14.09
CA TRP A 226 -0.72 -15.95 13.90
C TRP A 226 0.05 -15.11 12.90
N MET A 227 -0.52 -14.85 11.74
CA MET A 227 0.09 -14.01 10.70
C MET A 227 0.33 -12.56 11.19
N ALA A 228 -0.58 -12.01 12.00
CA ALA A 228 -0.39 -10.69 12.61
C ALA A 228 0.83 -10.67 13.57
N ARG A 229 1.08 -11.77 14.31
CA ARG A 229 2.27 -11.90 15.18
C ARG A 229 3.55 -12.01 14.37
N VAL A 230 3.53 -12.78 13.27
CA VAL A 230 4.68 -12.89 12.36
C VAL A 230 5.04 -11.52 11.78
N ALA A 231 4.06 -10.78 11.26
CA ALA A 231 4.29 -9.45 10.70
C ALA A 231 4.79 -8.44 11.76
N GLU A 232 4.27 -8.54 12.99
CA GLU A 232 4.75 -7.69 14.09
C GLU A 232 6.18 -8.05 14.51
N PHE A 233 6.55 -9.32 14.49
CA PHE A 233 7.93 -9.76 14.72
C PHE A 233 8.87 -9.20 13.66
N GLU A 234 8.51 -9.32 12.36
CA GLU A 234 9.31 -8.72 11.27
C GLU A 234 9.50 -7.22 11.47
N ARG A 235 8.42 -6.48 11.75
CA ARG A 235 8.48 -5.04 12.00
C ARG A 235 9.45 -4.70 13.13
N ARG A 236 9.32 -5.38 14.28
CA ARG A 236 10.22 -5.13 15.42
C ARG A 236 11.68 -5.47 15.13
N ALA A 237 11.91 -6.52 14.35
CA ALA A 237 13.26 -6.90 13.95
C ALA A 237 13.89 -5.84 13.04
N THR A 238 13.15 -5.37 12.03
CA THR A 238 13.64 -4.32 11.12
C THR A 238 13.84 -2.98 11.84
N ASP A 239 12.93 -2.60 12.74
CA ASP A 239 13.08 -1.36 13.53
C ASP A 239 14.30 -1.43 14.44
N ARG A 240 14.54 -2.56 15.13
CA ARG A 240 15.72 -2.73 16.01
C ARG A 240 17.04 -2.76 15.26
N LEU A 241 17.06 -3.37 14.08
CA LEU A 241 18.27 -3.51 13.27
C LEU A 241 18.53 -2.26 12.40
N GLY A 242 17.57 -1.36 12.27
CA GLY A 242 17.67 -0.18 11.40
C GLY A 242 17.77 -0.51 9.92
N VAL A 243 17.39 -1.74 9.51
CA VAL A 243 17.51 -2.21 8.12
C VAL A 243 16.16 -2.64 7.57
N GLY A 244 15.97 -2.41 6.26
CA GLY A 244 14.79 -2.91 5.55
C GLY A 244 14.88 -4.41 5.25
N LEU A 245 13.73 -5.06 5.05
CA LEU A 245 13.69 -6.43 4.55
C LEU A 245 14.23 -6.47 3.11
N PRO A 246 15.03 -7.49 2.74
CA PRO A 246 15.59 -7.62 1.40
C PRO A 246 14.61 -8.19 0.37
N PHE A 247 13.46 -8.71 0.81
CA PHE A 247 12.38 -9.26 -0.02
C PHE A 247 11.05 -9.26 0.73
N GLY A 248 9.94 -9.40 0.01
CA GLY A 248 8.60 -9.46 0.58
C GLY A 248 7.51 -9.42 -0.49
N HIS A 249 6.25 -9.42 -0.06
CA HIS A 249 5.09 -9.30 -0.95
C HIS A 249 4.75 -7.87 -1.33
N SER A 250 5.19 -6.90 -0.55
CA SER A 250 4.93 -5.48 -0.77
C SER A 250 6.22 -4.68 -0.68
N THR A 251 6.30 -3.58 -1.42
CA THR A 251 7.30 -2.52 -1.26
C THR A 251 6.66 -1.35 -0.52
N LEU A 252 7.39 -0.73 0.39
CA LEU A 252 6.98 0.48 1.10
C LEU A 252 8.13 1.47 1.11
N VAL A 253 7.84 2.71 0.73
CA VAL A 253 8.83 3.80 0.71
C VAL A 253 8.22 5.01 1.42
N LEU A 254 8.94 5.55 2.40
CA LEU A 254 8.73 6.87 2.96
C LEU A 254 9.73 7.82 2.28
N SER A 255 9.21 8.81 1.58
CA SER A 255 10.01 9.83 0.89
C SER A 255 9.67 11.22 1.41
N GLU A 256 10.60 12.13 1.24
CA GLU A 256 10.43 13.55 1.52
C GLU A 256 10.62 14.35 0.23
N LYS A 257 9.77 15.34 -0.01
CA LYS A 257 9.94 16.27 -1.11
C LYS A 257 11.15 17.15 -0.85
N ALA A 258 12.10 17.15 -1.79
CA ALA A 258 13.23 18.06 -1.74
C ALA A 258 12.76 19.54 -1.67
N CYS A 259 13.54 20.36 -0.95
CA CYS A 259 13.31 21.79 -0.83
C CYS A 259 13.56 22.53 -2.15
#